data_594e5efdb7654853bbd4e75a3ba24ca7
#
_entry.id   594e5efdb7654853bbd4e75a3ba24ca7
#
_cell.length_a   1.000
_cell.length_b   1.000
_cell.length_c   1.000
_cell.angle_alpha   90.00
_cell.angle_beta   90.00
_cell.angle_gamma   90.00
#
_symmetry.space_group_name_H-M   'P 1'
#
loop_
_entity.id
_entity.type
_entity.pdbx_description
1 polymer ?
#
loop_
_entity_poly.entity_id
_entity_poly.type
_entity_poly.pdbx_seq_one_letter_code
_entity_poly.pdbx_strand_id
1 'polypeptide(L)'
;MAQAAAAASQVNQIAPDPAVAFDRKVGEQYLRYAGMLARRGYVASSTGNLVMRVPHAKYPEGVCYVKCMGVSLEEMTLDDLIITDVPTGRILYGDRGTTVGHQMNREILRLRPDVNAVIHLHHDETIAFFAAGYEELKITGLTFPYLMQSYPHYLPAHINVEEDVVPIKTFIARTNCIIMKRHGFTVLGRNASECYGRTNVLVGEVKRNILAEQLAAARGTSPEYLSKEEIETMFRHGDAVMYPKAKS
;
A
#
# COMPACT_ATOMS: atom_id res chain seq x y z
N MET A 1 25.58 8.59 -0.58
CA MET A 1 25.49 8.15 -2.00
C MET A 1 26.05 6.75 -2.22
N ALA A 2 27.21 6.36 -1.71
CA ALA A 2 27.77 5.01 -1.87
C ALA A 2 26.95 3.89 -1.18
N GLN A 3 26.31 4.15 -0.05
CA GLN A 3 25.43 3.18 0.64
C GLN A 3 24.10 2.95 -0.08
N ALA A 4 23.54 3.97 -0.71
CA ALA A 4 22.33 3.85 -1.54
C ALA A 4 22.61 3.02 -2.81
N ALA A 5 23.79 3.16 -3.40
CA ALA A 5 24.21 2.34 -4.55
C ALA A 5 24.45 0.88 -4.16
N ALA A 6 24.95 0.62 -2.94
CA ALA A 6 25.14 -0.75 -2.44
C ALA A 6 23.81 -1.45 -2.09
N ALA A 7 22.83 -0.71 -1.56
CA ALA A 7 21.48 -1.23 -1.34
C ALA A 7 20.75 -1.53 -2.66
N ALA A 8 20.90 -0.68 -3.67
CA ALA A 8 20.35 -0.92 -5.02
C ALA A 8 20.97 -2.16 -5.69
N SER A 9 22.25 -2.48 -5.42
CA SER A 9 22.91 -3.66 -6.01
C SER A 9 22.41 -5.00 -5.46
N GLN A 10 21.80 -5.04 -4.26
CA GLN A 10 21.23 -6.27 -3.70
C GLN A 10 19.79 -6.55 -4.20
N VAL A 11 19.09 -5.57 -4.76
CA VAL A 11 17.66 -5.65 -5.13
C VAL A 11 17.44 -6.29 -6.52
N ASN A 12 18.49 -6.54 -7.30
CA ASN A 12 18.36 -6.89 -8.73
C ASN A 12 19.10 -8.15 -9.17
N GLN A 13 19.25 -9.13 -8.27
CA GLN A 13 19.79 -10.41 -8.74
C GLN A 13 18.73 -11.12 -9.59
N ILE A 14 18.90 -11.07 -10.92
CA ILE A 14 18.10 -11.83 -11.86
C ILE A 14 18.60 -13.27 -11.83
N ALA A 15 17.77 -14.18 -11.35
CA ALA A 15 18.04 -15.60 -11.29
C ALA A 15 16.75 -16.36 -11.61
N PRO A 16 16.36 -16.44 -12.91
CA PRO A 16 15.14 -17.10 -13.34
C PRO A 16 15.05 -18.52 -12.78
N ASP A 17 13.85 -18.88 -12.31
CA ASP A 17 13.57 -20.21 -11.81
C ASP A 17 12.54 -20.89 -12.73
N PRO A 18 12.91 -21.96 -13.47
CA PRO A 18 11.99 -22.66 -14.35
C PRO A 18 10.74 -23.23 -13.66
N ALA A 19 10.77 -23.36 -12.33
CA ALA A 19 9.61 -23.77 -11.55
C ALA A 19 8.59 -22.64 -11.35
N VAL A 20 8.94 -21.39 -11.65
CA VAL A 20 8.07 -20.22 -11.53
C VAL A 20 7.56 -19.80 -12.89
N ALA A 21 6.37 -20.28 -13.23
CA ALA A 21 5.69 -19.87 -14.46
C ALA A 21 4.87 -18.60 -14.23
N PHE A 22 4.78 -17.75 -15.24
CA PHE A 22 3.90 -16.58 -15.21
C PHE A 22 2.43 -17.02 -15.27
N ASP A 23 1.67 -16.70 -14.23
CA ASP A 23 0.21 -16.89 -14.23
C ASP A 23 -0.47 -15.66 -14.84
N ARG A 24 -0.99 -15.83 -16.06
CA ARG A 24 -1.66 -14.77 -16.80
C ARG A 24 -2.88 -14.20 -16.06
N LYS A 25 -3.63 -15.05 -15.31
CA LYS A 25 -4.81 -14.58 -14.55
C LYS A 25 -4.41 -13.64 -13.42
N VAL A 26 -3.30 -13.94 -12.73
CA VAL A 26 -2.73 -13.05 -11.71
C VAL A 26 -2.25 -11.76 -12.34
N GLY A 27 -1.56 -11.83 -13.49
CA GLY A 27 -1.14 -10.65 -14.25
C GLY A 27 -2.29 -9.76 -14.68
N GLU A 28 -3.36 -10.33 -15.25
CA GLU A 28 -4.56 -9.59 -15.64
C GLU A 28 -5.29 -8.97 -14.43
N GLN A 29 -5.32 -9.66 -13.30
CA GLN A 29 -5.84 -9.11 -12.05
C GLN A 29 -4.98 -7.92 -11.57
N TYR A 30 -3.66 -8.04 -11.64
CA TYR A 30 -2.74 -6.95 -11.30
C TYR A 30 -3.03 -5.71 -12.18
N LEU A 31 -3.05 -5.87 -13.51
CA LEU A 31 -3.34 -4.78 -14.44
C LEU A 31 -4.71 -4.15 -14.22
N ARG A 32 -5.71 -4.96 -13.86
CA ARG A 32 -7.04 -4.45 -13.52
C ARG A 32 -6.97 -3.44 -12.37
N TYR A 33 -6.30 -3.77 -11.27
CA TYR A 33 -6.19 -2.86 -10.12
C TYR A 33 -5.27 -1.68 -10.40
N ALA A 34 -4.15 -1.87 -11.09
CA ALA A 34 -3.29 -0.80 -11.56
C ALA A 34 -4.08 0.22 -12.39
N GLY A 35 -4.82 -0.23 -13.40
CA GLY A 35 -5.66 0.63 -14.22
C GLY A 35 -6.83 1.28 -13.46
N MET A 36 -7.36 0.64 -12.41
CA MET A 36 -8.38 1.26 -11.55
C MET A 36 -7.80 2.41 -10.73
N LEU A 37 -6.59 2.27 -10.18
CA LEU A 37 -5.87 3.33 -9.46
C LEU A 37 -5.56 4.51 -10.39
N ALA A 38 -5.06 4.22 -11.60
CA ALA A 38 -4.75 5.23 -12.61
C ALA A 38 -6.00 6.03 -13.03
N ARG A 39 -7.10 5.35 -13.37
CA ARG A 39 -8.36 6.01 -13.76
C ARG A 39 -8.96 6.90 -12.67
N ARG A 40 -8.61 6.69 -11.41
CA ARG A 40 -9.00 7.57 -10.31
C ARG A 40 -8.06 8.77 -10.11
N GLY A 41 -6.98 8.86 -10.88
CA GLY A 41 -5.97 9.90 -10.72
C GLY A 41 -5.11 9.73 -9.47
N TYR A 42 -4.92 8.50 -8.99
CA TYR A 42 -4.13 8.22 -7.78
C TYR A 42 -2.66 7.94 -8.10
N VAL A 43 -2.30 7.87 -9.38
CA VAL A 43 -0.96 7.55 -9.87
C VAL A 43 -0.29 8.81 -10.37
N ALA A 44 0.93 9.05 -9.89
CA ALA A 44 1.76 10.16 -10.33
C ALA A 44 2.98 9.63 -11.09
N SER A 45 2.96 9.68 -12.43
CA SER A 45 4.06 9.24 -13.30
C SER A 45 4.44 7.76 -13.02
N SER A 46 5.73 7.43 -13.03
CA SER A 46 6.23 6.08 -12.74
C SER A 46 6.34 5.76 -11.24
N THR A 47 5.96 6.71 -10.37
CA THR A 47 6.01 6.52 -8.91
C THR A 47 4.87 5.63 -8.40
N GLY A 48 5.01 5.15 -7.17
CA GLY A 48 4.06 4.23 -6.58
C GLY A 48 4.13 2.81 -7.18
N ASN A 49 3.51 1.88 -6.49
CA ASN A 49 3.49 0.48 -6.90
C ASN A 49 2.34 -0.28 -6.25
N LEU A 50 2.02 -1.42 -6.86
CA LEU A 50 1.19 -2.48 -6.31
C LEU A 50 2.07 -3.73 -6.21
N VAL A 51 1.90 -4.52 -5.17
CA VAL A 51 2.45 -5.86 -5.05
C VAL A 51 1.33 -6.83 -4.72
N MET A 52 1.34 -7.99 -5.36
CA MET A 52 0.45 -9.09 -5.06
C MET A 52 1.27 -10.32 -4.71
N ARG A 53 1.09 -10.86 -3.51
CA ARG A 53 1.68 -12.15 -3.11
C ARG A 53 0.77 -13.29 -3.54
N VAL A 54 1.38 -14.31 -4.12
CA VAL A 54 0.71 -15.53 -4.58
C VAL A 54 1.38 -16.74 -3.92
N PRO A 55 0.61 -17.71 -3.38
CA PRO A 55 1.17 -18.96 -2.89
C PRO A 55 1.95 -19.71 -3.98
N HIS A 56 3.05 -20.34 -3.60
CA HIS A 56 3.86 -21.13 -4.52
C HIS A 56 4.50 -22.34 -3.85
N ALA A 57 4.43 -23.51 -4.48
CA ALA A 57 4.84 -24.80 -3.87
C ALA A 57 6.32 -24.81 -3.43
N LYS A 58 7.21 -24.18 -4.22
CA LYS A 58 8.66 -24.12 -3.94
C LYS A 58 9.03 -22.99 -2.98
N TYR A 59 8.19 -21.97 -2.82
CA TYR A 59 8.46 -20.77 -2.05
C TYR A 59 7.45 -20.66 -0.91
N PRO A 60 7.78 -21.08 0.34
CA PRO A 60 6.84 -21.14 1.45
C PRO A 60 6.18 -19.80 1.81
N GLU A 61 6.90 -18.68 1.64
CA GLU A 61 6.35 -17.34 1.86
C GLU A 61 5.58 -16.80 0.64
N GLY A 62 5.49 -17.60 -0.45
CA GLY A 62 4.90 -17.20 -1.72
C GLY A 62 5.87 -16.46 -2.63
N VAL A 63 5.35 -16.01 -3.76
CA VAL A 63 6.05 -15.17 -4.73
C VAL A 63 5.29 -13.85 -4.92
N CYS A 64 5.99 -12.78 -5.27
CA CYS A 64 5.43 -11.45 -5.48
C CYS A 64 5.36 -11.11 -6.96
N TYR A 65 4.18 -10.72 -7.42
CA TYR A 65 4.01 -9.99 -8.67
C TYR A 65 4.17 -8.50 -8.41
N VAL A 66 5.07 -7.86 -9.12
CA VAL A 66 5.39 -6.42 -9.00
C VAL A 66 5.73 -5.83 -10.36
N LYS A 67 5.50 -4.54 -10.54
CA LYS A 67 5.92 -3.85 -11.78
C LYS A 67 7.44 -3.67 -11.83
N CYS A 68 7.99 -3.64 -13.04
CA CYS A 68 9.37 -3.24 -13.25
C CYS A 68 9.60 -1.74 -12.95
N MET A 69 10.86 -1.37 -12.76
CA MET A 69 11.25 0.02 -12.58
C MET A 69 10.99 0.86 -13.83
N GLY A 70 10.62 2.12 -13.64
CA GLY A 70 10.51 3.12 -14.71
C GLY A 70 9.18 3.11 -15.48
N VAL A 71 8.27 2.17 -15.21
CA VAL A 71 6.95 2.10 -15.86
C VAL A 71 5.87 2.60 -14.91
N SER A 72 4.92 3.38 -15.42
CA SER A 72 3.73 3.82 -14.68
C SER A 72 2.73 2.67 -14.52
N LEU A 73 1.96 2.67 -13.41
CA LEU A 73 0.79 1.79 -13.27
C LEU A 73 -0.30 2.08 -14.32
N GLU A 74 -0.25 3.25 -14.95
CA GLU A 74 -1.20 3.69 -15.97
C GLU A 74 -0.93 3.04 -17.33
N GLU A 75 0.35 2.91 -17.71
CA GLU A 75 0.77 2.49 -19.04
C GLU A 75 1.23 1.03 -19.13
N MET A 76 1.43 0.38 -17.97
CA MET A 76 2.02 -0.96 -17.89
C MET A 76 1.20 -2.05 -18.59
N THR A 77 1.91 -3.05 -19.08
CA THR A 77 1.40 -4.25 -19.71
C THR A 77 1.78 -5.51 -18.92
N LEU A 78 1.38 -6.68 -19.37
CA LEU A 78 1.80 -7.94 -18.75
C LEU A 78 3.33 -8.16 -18.82
N ASP A 79 3.98 -7.63 -19.84
CA ASP A 79 5.44 -7.75 -20.04
C ASP A 79 6.25 -6.89 -19.06
N ASP A 80 5.59 -5.97 -18.35
CA ASP A 80 6.18 -5.12 -17.32
C ASP A 80 6.10 -5.75 -15.92
N LEU A 81 5.50 -6.94 -15.81
CA LEU A 81 5.40 -7.66 -14.55
C LEU A 81 6.61 -8.56 -14.30
N ILE A 82 7.11 -8.48 -13.10
CA ILE A 82 8.25 -9.26 -12.59
C ILE A 82 7.73 -10.13 -11.44
N ILE A 83 8.26 -11.34 -11.31
CA ILE A 83 8.00 -12.20 -10.16
C ILE A 83 9.29 -12.32 -9.33
N THR A 84 9.17 -12.03 -8.03
CA THR A 84 10.27 -12.17 -7.07
C THR A 84 9.91 -13.13 -5.95
N ASP A 85 10.90 -13.66 -5.24
CA ASP A 85 10.65 -14.27 -3.94
C ASP A 85 10.38 -13.18 -2.88
N VAL A 86 9.69 -13.56 -1.79
CA VAL A 86 9.41 -12.64 -0.69
C VAL A 86 10.66 -12.37 0.16
N PRO A 87 11.47 -13.37 0.59
CA PRO A 87 12.56 -13.14 1.53
C PRO A 87 13.67 -12.26 0.98
N THR A 88 14.13 -12.52 -0.26
CA THR A 88 15.35 -11.89 -0.79
C THR A 88 15.08 -10.84 -1.85
N GLY A 89 13.92 -10.89 -2.53
CA GLY A 89 13.61 -10.06 -3.68
C GLY A 89 14.32 -10.49 -4.97
N ARG A 90 14.89 -11.71 -4.97
CA ARG A 90 15.48 -12.28 -6.17
C ARG A 90 14.43 -12.40 -7.27
N ILE A 91 14.76 -11.96 -8.46
CA ILE A 91 13.89 -12.01 -9.64
C ILE A 91 13.86 -13.43 -10.16
N LEU A 92 12.69 -14.05 -10.08
CA LEU A 92 12.42 -15.44 -10.49
C LEU A 92 11.85 -15.52 -11.92
N TYR A 93 11.18 -14.44 -12.37
CA TYR A 93 10.64 -14.26 -13.70
C TYR A 93 10.74 -12.79 -14.11
N GLY A 94 11.09 -12.54 -15.36
CA GLY A 94 11.37 -11.21 -15.91
C GLY A 94 12.87 -10.90 -15.96
N ASP A 95 13.23 -9.84 -16.69
CA ASP A 95 14.61 -9.47 -17.03
C ASP A 95 14.98 -8.03 -16.60
N ARG A 96 14.07 -7.34 -15.92
CA ARG A 96 14.25 -5.95 -15.46
C ARG A 96 14.19 -5.85 -13.94
N GLY A 97 14.82 -4.80 -13.39
CA GLY A 97 14.77 -4.50 -11.96
C GLY A 97 13.37 -4.12 -11.47
N THR A 98 13.11 -4.36 -10.19
CA THR A 98 11.86 -3.96 -9.52
C THR A 98 11.90 -2.49 -9.13
N THR A 99 10.72 -1.91 -8.83
CA THR A 99 10.60 -0.58 -8.20
C THR A 99 11.35 -0.51 -6.86
N VAL A 100 11.87 0.65 -6.50
CA VAL A 100 12.65 0.87 -5.27
C VAL A 100 11.87 0.44 -4.01
N GLY A 101 10.59 0.83 -3.89
CA GLY A 101 9.75 0.49 -2.75
C GLY A 101 9.40 -1.00 -2.60
N HIS A 102 9.87 -1.87 -3.50
CA HIS A 102 9.60 -3.31 -3.39
C HIS A 102 10.23 -3.94 -2.13
N GLN A 103 11.35 -3.41 -1.64
CA GLN A 103 11.94 -3.86 -0.38
C GLN A 103 11.00 -3.64 0.80
N MET A 104 10.38 -2.47 0.91
CA MET A 104 9.35 -2.18 1.91
C MET A 104 8.18 -3.16 1.81
N ASN A 105 7.66 -3.37 0.60
CA ASN A 105 6.52 -4.27 0.38
C ASN A 105 6.81 -5.70 0.83
N ARG A 106 8.00 -6.22 0.49
CA ARG A 106 8.42 -7.58 0.89
C ARG A 106 8.56 -7.71 2.40
N GLU A 107 9.15 -6.70 3.09
CA GLU A 107 9.26 -6.72 4.55
C GLU A 107 7.86 -6.70 5.21
N ILE A 108 6.92 -5.91 4.67
CA ILE A 108 5.53 -5.94 5.11
C ILE A 108 4.93 -7.34 4.93
N LEU A 109 5.05 -7.94 3.75
CA LEU A 109 4.51 -9.27 3.47
C LEU A 109 5.12 -10.36 4.35
N ARG A 110 6.40 -10.25 4.68
CA ARG A 110 7.12 -11.17 5.57
C ARG A 110 6.62 -11.06 7.01
N LEU A 111 6.38 -9.85 7.50
CA LEU A 111 5.92 -9.58 8.87
C LEU A 111 4.40 -9.76 9.05
N ARG A 112 3.63 -9.77 7.95
CA ARG A 112 2.17 -9.87 7.92
C ARG A 112 1.73 -11.01 6.99
N PRO A 113 1.73 -12.27 7.50
CA PRO A 113 1.30 -13.44 6.70
C PRO A 113 -0.16 -13.36 6.22
N ASP A 114 -0.99 -12.57 6.89
CA ASP A 114 -2.38 -12.30 6.52
C ASP A 114 -2.53 -11.32 5.34
N VAL A 115 -1.47 -10.56 5.00
CA VAL A 115 -1.46 -9.58 3.90
C VAL A 115 -0.97 -10.24 2.62
N ASN A 116 -1.70 -10.11 1.52
CA ASN A 116 -1.32 -10.59 0.19
C ASN A 116 -1.34 -9.51 -0.90
N ALA A 117 -1.69 -8.27 -0.55
CA ALA A 117 -1.56 -7.13 -1.44
C ALA A 117 -1.10 -5.89 -0.68
N VAL A 118 -0.21 -5.12 -1.31
CA VAL A 118 0.27 -3.83 -0.80
C VAL A 118 0.18 -2.82 -1.93
N ILE A 119 -0.43 -1.67 -1.67
CA ILE A 119 -0.48 -0.52 -2.58
C ILE A 119 0.27 0.63 -1.93
N HIS A 120 1.30 1.13 -2.60
CA HIS A 120 2.02 2.34 -2.23
C HIS A 120 1.84 3.41 -3.30
N LEU A 121 1.41 4.63 -2.90
CA LEU A 121 1.12 5.72 -3.83
C LEU A 121 1.64 7.06 -3.30
N HIS A 122 2.17 7.87 -4.21
CA HIS A 122 2.53 9.28 -4.00
C HIS A 122 1.33 10.16 -4.35
N HIS A 123 0.29 10.14 -3.52
CA HIS A 123 -0.97 10.81 -3.78
C HIS A 123 -0.92 12.29 -3.40
N ASP A 124 -1.16 13.18 -4.38
CA ASP A 124 -0.93 14.62 -4.26
C ASP A 124 -1.69 15.27 -3.11
N GLU A 125 -2.99 15.00 -2.96
CA GLU A 125 -3.78 15.61 -1.88
C GLU A 125 -3.34 15.09 -0.50
N THR A 126 -2.87 13.84 -0.40
CA THR A 126 -2.31 13.33 0.86
C THR A 126 -1.00 14.05 1.20
N ILE A 127 -0.13 14.22 0.22
CA ILE A 127 1.14 14.94 0.39
C ILE A 127 0.87 16.39 0.77
N ALA A 128 -0.04 17.07 0.06
CA ALA A 128 -0.42 18.45 0.31
C ALA A 128 -1.03 18.65 1.70
N PHE A 129 -1.91 17.75 2.14
CA PHE A 129 -2.53 17.80 3.46
C PHE A 129 -1.48 17.81 4.59
N PHE A 130 -0.53 16.88 4.54
CA PHE A 130 0.54 16.83 5.55
C PHE A 130 1.60 17.93 5.36
N ALA A 131 1.80 18.45 4.14
CA ALA A 131 2.65 19.60 3.89
C ALA A 131 2.05 20.89 4.45
N ALA A 132 0.72 20.98 4.55
CA ALA A 132 0.03 22.11 5.19
C ALA A 132 0.15 22.10 6.73
N GLY A 133 0.83 21.12 7.33
CA GLY A 133 1.13 21.08 8.76
C GLY A 133 0.18 20.22 9.60
N TYR A 134 -0.76 19.52 8.99
CA TYR A 134 -1.60 18.56 9.71
C TYR A 134 -0.78 17.38 10.20
N GLU A 135 -1.01 16.96 11.45
CA GLU A 135 -0.26 15.87 12.08
C GLU A 135 -0.89 14.51 11.87
N GLU A 136 -2.22 14.45 11.74
CA GLU A 136 -3.01 13.24 11.59
C GLU A 136 -4.30 13.51 10.81
N LEU A 137 -4.88 12.46 10.23
CA LEU A 137 -6.25 12.50 9.71
C LEU A 137 -7.23 12.39 10.87
N LYS A 138 -8.18 13.31 10.91
CA LYS A 138 -9.36 13.19 11.75
C LYS A 138 -10.43 12.44 10.99
N ILE A 139 -11.09 11.48 11.61
CA ILE A 139 -12.03 10.62 10.90
C ILE A 139 -13.40 11.31 10.84
N THR A 140 -13.87 11.56 9.62
CA THR A 140 -15.15 12.24 9.35
C THR A 140 -16.28 11.27 9.01
N GLY A 141 -15.94 10.10 8.46
CA GLY A 141 -16.95 9.18 7.93
C GLY A 141 -16.80 7.74 8.42
N LEU A 142 -17.93 7.10 8.71
CA LEU A 142 -18.02 5.72 9.25
C LEU A 142 -17.38 4.67 8.31
N THR A 143 -17.34 4.92 7.00
CA THR A 143 -16.78 3.98 6.00
C THR A 143 -15.28 3.78 6.18
N PHE A 144 -14.54 4.81 6.61
CA PHE A 144 -13.10 4.69 6.79
C PHE A 144 -12.75 3.64 7.86
N PRO A 145 -13.20 3.76 9.13
CA PRO A 145 -12.87 2.76 10.14
C PRO A 145 -13.46 1.39 9.81
N TYR A 146 -14.65 1.33 9.22
CA TYR A 146 -15.29 0.07 8.83
C TYR A 146 -14.44 -0.78 7.87
N LEU A 147 -13.82 -0.17 6.85
CA LEU A 147 -13.00 -0.88 5.85
C LEU A 147 -11.51 -0.91 6.21
N MET A 148 -10.97 0.14 6.81
CA MET A 148 -9.56 0.22 7.17
C MET A 148 -9.20 -0.70 8.33
N GLN A 149 -10.06 -0.79 9.34
CA GLN A 149 -9.96 -1.66 10.53
C GLN A 149 -8.70 -1.46 11.36
N SER A 150 -8.10 -0.30 11.24
CA SER A 150 -6.97 0.14 12.04
C SER A 150 -6.82 1.65 11.93
N TYR A 151 -6.17 2.25 12.91
CA TYR A 151 -5.66 3.61 12.78
C TYR A 151 -4.49 3.63 11.79
N PRO A 152 -4.32 4.71 10.99
CA PRO A 152 -3.10 4.91 10.22
C PRO A 152 -1.89 5.05 11.15
N HIS A 153 -0.75 4.54 10.73
CA HIS A 153 0.53 4.84 11.35
C HIS A 153 1.23 5.96 10.59
N TYR A 154 1.66 7.00 11.30
CA TYR A 154 2.25 8.20 10.70
C TYR A 154 3.77 8.18 10.87
N LEU A 155 4.49 8.26 9.76
CA LEU A 155 5.95 8.41 9.74
C LEU A 155 6.32 9.86 9.43
N PRO A 156 7.26 10.44 10.19
CA PRO A 156 7.82 11.75 9.88
C PRO A 156 8.46 11.79 8.50
N ALA A 157 8.52 12.98 7.89
CA ALA A 157 9.01 13.18 6.52
C ALA A 157 10.48 12.75 6.29
N HIS A 158 11.28 12.64 7.36
CA HIS A 158 12.69 12.24 7.28
C HIS A 158 12.90 10.70 7.37
N ILE A 159 11.84 9.94 7.64
CA ILE A 159 11.91 8.47 7.71
C ILE A 159 11.41 7.91 6.39
N ASN A 160 12.32 7.32 5.61
CA ASN A 160 12.00 6.65 4.36
C ASN A 160 12.09 5.12 4.53
N VAL A 161 10.95 4.49 4.75
CA VAL A 161 10.87 3.02 4.91
C VAL A 161 11.01 2.23 3.61
N GLU A 162 11.07 2.90 2.47
CA GLU A 162 11.43 2.25 1.20
C GLU A 162 12.95 1.96 1.14
N GLU A 163 13.77 2.74 1.84
CA GLU A 163 15.23 2.58 1.91
C GLU A 163 15.67 1.85 3.18
N ASP A 164 15.09 2.21 4.34
CA ASP A 164 15.33 1.56 5.62
C ASP A 164 14.05 0.93 6.15
N VAL A 165 13.93 -0.39 6.00
CA VAL A 165 12.76 -1.16 6.42
C VAL A 165 12.73 -1.50 7.92
N VAL A 166 13.80 -1.23 8.66
CA VAL A 166 13.91 -1.61 10.09
C VAL A 166 12.77 -1.03 10.94
N PRO A 167 12.35 0.24 10.77
CA PRO A 167 11.25 0.82 11.55
C PRO A 167 9.91 0.09 11.39
N ILE A 168 9.67 -0.57 10.26
CA ILE A 168 8.39 -1.25 9.95
C ILE A 168 8.04 -2.27 11.04
N LYS A 169 9.02 -2.99 11.58
CA LYS A 169 8.84 -4.03 12.60
C LYS A 169 8.14 -3.53 13.87
N THR A 170 8.29 -2.26 14.19
CA THR A 170 7.79 -1.70 15.45
C THR A 170 6.29 -1.42 15.44
N PHE A 171 5.67 -1.28 14.26
CA PHE A 171 4.29 -0.85 14.15
C PHE A 171 3.40 -1.67 13.20
N ILE A 172 3.97 -2.40 12.25
CA ILE A 172 3.22 -3.00 11.14
C ILE A 172 2.14 -4.01 11.57
N ALA A 173 2.31 -4.65 12.72
CA ALA A 173 1.33 -5.58 13.27
C ALA A 173 0.00 -4.90 13.67
N ARG A 174 -0.01 -3.57 13.83
CA ARG A 174 -1.13 -2.82 14.38
C ARG A 174 -1.83 -1.91 13.36
N THR A 175 -1.37 -1.90 12.12
CA THR A 175 -1.94 -0.99 11.10
C THR A 175 -2.08 -1.66 9.75
N ASN A 176 -3.09 -1.23 9.01
CA ASN A 176 -3.29 -1.55 7.59
C ASN A 176 -3.01 -0.34 6.70
N CYS A 177 -2.53 0.77 7.29
CA CYS A 177 -2.23 2.01 6.58
C CYS A 177 -1.01 2.70 7.18
N ILE A 178 0.00 2.96 6.36
CA ILE A 178 1.17 3.76 6.71
C ILE A 178 1.08 5.07 5.93
N ILE A 179 1.11 6.19 6.63
CA ILE A 179 1.22 7.52 6.02
C ILE A 179 2.65 8.01 6.23
N MET A 180 3.35 8.21 5.15
CA MET A 180 4.68 8.83 5.12
C MET A 180 4.49 10.29 4.76
N LYS A 181 4.55 11.17 5.77
CA LYS A 181 4.31 12.61 5.60
C LYS A 181 5.21 13.19 4.51
N ARG A 182 4.65 13.94 3.55
CA ARG A 182 5.31 14.52 2.36
C ARG A 182 5.86 13.53 1.34
N HIS A 183 5.51 12.24 1.46
CA HIS A 183 5.92 11.20 0.52
C HIS A 183 4.71 10.53 -0.12
N GLY A 184 3.75 10.10 0.70
CA GLY A 184 2.57 9.38 0.25
C GLY A 184 2.02 8.43 1.31
N PHE A 185 1.47 7.32 0.88
CA PHE A 185 0.94 6.31 1.77
C PHE A 185 1.14 4.88 1.27
N THR A 186 1.07 3.93 2.18
CA THR A 186 1.05 2.49 1.89
C THR A 186 -0.15 1.86 2.56
N VAL A 187 -0.93 1.08 1.81
CA VAL A 187 -2.14 0.38 2.29
C VAL A 187 -1.99 -1.12 2.09
N LEU A 188 -2.46 -1.89 3.06
CA LEU A 188 -2.35 -3.33 3.13
C LEU A 188 -3.72 -4.00 2.98
N GLY A 189 -3.74 -5.18 2.34
CA GLY A 189 -4.96 -5.99 2.22
C GLY A 189 -4.66 -7.48 2.11
N ARG A 190 -5.62 -8.33 2.49
CA ARG A 190 -5.55 -9.78 2.31
C ARG A 190 -5.57 -10.19 0.84
N ASN A 191 -6.01 -9.30 -0.01
CA ASN A 191 -6.04 -9.42 -1.47
C ASN A 191 -6.10 -8.03 -2.11
N ALA A 192 -5.94 -7.98 -3.43
CA ALA A 192 -5.92 -6.72 -4.17
C ALA A 192 -7.25 -5.94 -4.08
N SER A 193 -8.40 -6.62 -3.99
CA SER A 193 -9.70 -5.98 -3.86
C SER A 193 -9.84 -5.23 -2.54
N GLU A 194 -9.48 -5.87 -1.43
CA GLU A 194 -9.51 -5.26 -0.11
C GLU A 194 -8.52 -4.10 -0.02
N CYS A 195 -7.29 -4.30 -0.50
CA CYS A 195 -6.26 -3.27 -0.53
C CYS A 195 -6.72 -2.04 -1.33
N TYR A 196 -7.32 -2.25 -2.51
CA TYR A 196 -7.91 -1.19 -3.32
C TYR A 196 -9.08 -0.49 -2.60
N GLY A 197 -9.96 -1.24 -1.93
CA GLY A 197 -11.06 -0.68 -1.14
C GLY A 197 -10.55 0.23 -0.02
N ARG A 198 -9.54 -0.22 0.73
CA ARG A 198 -8.85 0.57 1.77
C ARG A 198 -8.17 1.81 1.20
N THR A 199 -7.55 1.70 0.03
CA THR A 199 -6.97 2.87 -0.67
C THR A 199 -8.03 3.92 -0.98
N ASN A 200 -9.20 3.51 -1.48
CA ASN A 200 -10.29 4.45 -1.78
C ASN A 200 -10.83 5.15 -0.53
N VAL A 201 -10.99 4.44 0.58
CA VAL A 201 -11.50 5.08 1.81
C VAL A 201 -10.47 6.01 2.42
N LEU A 202 -9.17 5.70 2.32
CA LEU A 202 -8.10 6.60 2.74
C LEU A 202 -8.11 7.89 1.93
N VAL A 203 -8.06 7.79 0.61
CA VAL A 203 -8.11 8.97 -0.28
C VAL A 203 -9.38 9.77 -0.06
N GLY A 204 -10.52 9.09 0.09
CA GLY A 204 -11.79 9.73 0.42
C GLY A 204 -11.74 10.48 1.76
N GLU A 205 -11.07 9.93 2.78
CA GLU A 205 -10.93 10.57 4.08
C GLU A 205 -10.03 11.80 4.02
N VAL A 206 -8.91 11.74 3.29
CA VAL A 206 -8.06 12.92 3.03
C VAL A 206 -8.87 14.04 2.39
N LYS A 207 -9.62 13.75 1.32
CA LYS A 207 -10.47 14.73 0.64
C LYS A 207 -11.54 15.31 1.57
N ARG A 208 -12.19 14.48 2.38
CA ARG A 208 -13.19 14.95 3.36
C ARG A 208 -12.57 15.86 4.42
N ASN A 209 -11.36 15.54 4.92
CA ASN A 209 -10.67 16.43 5.85
C ASN A 209 -10.42 17.80 5.23
N ILE A 210 -9.86 17.86 4.00
CA ILE A 210 -9.61 19.12 3.30
C ILE A 210 -10.91 19.93 3.14
N LEU A 211 -11.97 19.28 2.66
CA LEU A 211 -13.25 19.95 2.43
C LEU A 211 -13.94 20.40 3.74
N ALA A 212 -13.89 19.58 4.79
CA ALA A 212 -14.49 19.91 6.07
C ALA A 212 -13.80 21.15 6.70
N GLU A 213 -12.46 21.19 6.66
CA GLU A 213 -11.69 22.35 7.14
C GLU A 213 -12.04 23.63 6.34
N GLN A 214 -12.10 23.55 5.01
CA GLN A 214 -12.44 24.68 4.17
C GLN A 214 -13.87 25.19 4.42
N LEU A 215 -14.86 24.28 4.51
CA LEU A 215 -16.26 24.64 4.75
C LEU A 215 -16.47 25.20 6.15
N ALA A 216 -15.84 24.61 7.15
CA ALA A 216 -15.93 25.11 8.53
C ALA A 216 -15.28 26.51 8.67
N ALA A 217 -14.10 26.71 8.07
CA ALA A 217 -13.44 28.02 8.03
C ALA A 217 -14.32 29.09 7.36
N ALA A 218 -14.96 28.78 6.24
CA ALA A 218 -15.86 29.68 5.54
C ALA A 218 -17.11 30.05 6.36
N ARG A 219 -17.52 29.21 7.31
CA ARG A 219 -18.64 29.44 8.23
C ARG A 219 -18.22 30.04 9.57
N GLY A 220 -16.93 30.18 9.84
CA GLY A 220 -16.41 30.59 11.15
C GLY A 220 -16.65 29.53 12.24
N THR A 221 -16.67 28.25 11.88
CA THR A 221 -16.88 27.11 12.79
C THR A 221 -15.71 26.15 12.73
N SER A 222 -15.74 25.08 13.52
CA SER A 222 -14.81 23.98 13.45
C SER A 222 -15.48 22.74 12.85
N PRO A 223 -14.75 21.86 12.15
CA PRO A 223 -15.29 20.59 11.68
C PRO A 223 -15.67 19.67 12.83
N GLU A 224 -16.66 18.81 12.62
CA GLU A 224 -17.01 17.73 13.53
C GLU A 224 -16.36 16.42 13.03
N TYR A 225 -15.84 15.63 13.96
CA TYR A 225 -15.17 14.36 13.69
C TYR A 225 -15.74 13.24 14.54
N LEU A 226 -15.61 12.01 14.08
CA LEU A 226 -16.01 10.85 14.87
C LEU A 226 -15.21 10.76 16.17
N SER A 227 -15.91 10.44 17.24
CA SER A 227 -15.29 10.09 18.51
C SER A 227 -14.52 8.76 18.43
N LYS A 228 -13.61 8.55 19.36
CA LYS A 228 -12.87 7.30 19.46
C LYS A 228 -13.81 6.09 19.61
N GLU A 229 -14.89 6.23 20.39
CA GLU A 229 -15.87 5.17 20.62
C GLU A 229 -16.62 4.78 19.34
N GLU A 230 -17.03 5.77 18.53
CA GLU A 230 -17.65 5.53 17.23
C GLU A 230 -16.70 4.80 16.28
N ILE A 231 -15.43 5.23 16.21
CA ILE A 231 -14.40 4.60 15.39
C ILE A 231 -14.19 3.15 15.81
N GLU A 232 -14.01 2.88 17.10
CA GLU A 232 -13.78 1.52 17.61
C GLU A 232 -15.02 0.61 17.43
N THR A 233 -16.21 1.19 17.49
CA THR A 233 -17.45 0.47 17.16
C THR A 233 -17.45 0.06 15.68
N MET A 234 -17.03 0.92 14.78
CA MET A 234 -16.94 0.60 13.35
C MET A 234 -15.84 -0.42 13.05
N PHE A 235 -14.73 -0.43 13.77
CA PHE A 235 -13.74 -1.50 13.67
C PHE A 235 -14.37 -2.88 13.97
N ARG A 236 -15.12 -2.98 15.08
CA ARG A 236 -15.80 -4.24 15.45
C ARG A 236 -16.84 -4.68 14.41
N HIS A 237 -17.60 -3.74 13.86
CA HIS A 237 -18.59 -4.04 12.80
C HIS A 237 -17.90 -4.47 11.51
N GLY A 238 -16.81 -3.82 11.12
CA GLY A 238 -16.01 -4.18 9.97
C GLY A 238 -15.44 -5.60 10.11
N ASP A 239 -14.86 -5.93 11.25
CA ASP A 239 -14.35 -7.28 11.55
C ASP A 239 -15.42 -8.36 11.39
N ALA A 240 -16.61 -8.12 11.90
CA ALA A 240 -17.71 -9.10 11.85
C ALA A 240 -18.16 -9.40 10.41
N VAL A 241 -18.10 -8.41 9.52
CA VAL A 241 -18.53 -8.54 8.12
C VAL A 241 -17.39 -9.00 7.21
N MET A 242 -16.22 -8.37 7.36
CA MET A 242 -15.06 -8.64 6.51
C MET A 242 -14.35 -9.96 6.88
N TYR A 243 -14.49 -10.38 8.14
CA TYR A 243 -13.87 -11.59 8.70
C TYR A 243 -14.91 -12.46 9.42
N PRO A 244 -15.95 -12.94 8.73
CA PRO A 244 -16.96 -13.77 9.38
C PRO A 244 -16.30 -15.00 9.97
N LYS A 245 -16.49 -15.22 11.28
CA LYS A 245 -16.07 -16.45 11.93
C LYS A 245 -16.79 -17.61 11.25
N ALA A 246 -16.05 -18.67 10.93
CA ALA A 246 -16.65 -19.89 10.44
C ALA A 246 -17.78 -20.30 11.43
N LYS A 247 -18.97 -20.59 10.91
CA LYS A 247 -20.05 -21.12 11.72
C LYS A 247 -19.54 -22.44 12.29
N SER A 248 -19.36 -22.50 13.61
CA SER A 248 -19.04 -23.70 14.37
C SER A 248 -20.13 -24.74 14.22
#